data_11991737922e1a4bea6b6422b08580b3
#
_entry.id   11991737922e1a4bea6b6422b08580b3
#
_cell.length_a   1.000
_cell.length_b   1.000
_cell.length_c   1.000
_cell.angle_alpha   90.00
_cell.angle_beta   90.00
_cell.angle_gamma   90.00
#
_symmetry.space_group_name_H-M   'P 1'
#
loop_
_entity.id
_entity.type
_entity.pdbx_description
1 polymer ?
#
loop_
_entity_poly.entity_id
_entity_poly.type
_entity_poly.pdbx_seq_one_letter_code
_entity_poly.pdbx_strand_id
1 'polypeptide(L)'
;MLAVAEIIRLHGAAYRAHVGDRLLPSQARVLRDLAGCRTAYFGGHLPQGDHCDRQVFRYHSCGNRHCPTCHGPHTERWLETQRAQLLPCPYYLVTFTRPRDLRARSRTSEMVSPSLNVSA
;
A
#
# COMPACT_ATOMS: atom_id res chain seq x y z
N MET A 1 9.37 -1.40 19.26
CA MET A 1 9.39 -1.83 17.84
C MET A 1 9.47 -0.56 17.00
N LEU A 2 10.51 -0.38 16.19
CA LEU A 2 10.68 0.81 15.35
C LEU A 2 9.65 0.81 14.22
N ALA A 3 8.95 1.92 14.05
CA ALA A 3 8.05 2.08 12.91
C ALA A 3 8.85 2.33 11.63
N VAL A 4 8.34 1.89 10.47
CA VAL A 4 8.99 2.10 9.16
C VAL A 4 9.31 3.58 8.92
N ALA A 5 8.41 4.49 9.30
CA ALA A 5 8.63 5.93 9.20
C ALA A 5 9.86 6.40 10.00
N GLU A 6 10.12 5.78 11.14
CA GLU A 6 11.25 6.08 12.02
C GLU A 6 12.57 5.62 11.40
N ILE A 7 12.60 4.43 10.84
CA ILE A 7 13.75 3.91 10.09
C ILE A 7 14.09 4.84 8.93
N ILE A 8 13.08 5.30 8.18
CA ILE A 8 13.29 6.20 7.05
C ILE A 8 13.80 7.57 7.52
N ARG A 9 13.33 8.08 8.67
CA ARG A 9 13.85 9.34 9.24
C ARG A 9 15.31 9.22 9.65
N LEU A 10 15.69 8.11 10.24
CA LEU A 10 17.07 7.89 10.70
C LEU A 10 18.05 7.63 9.55
N HIS A 11 17.65 6.83 8.59
CA HIS A 11 18.56 6.32 7.56
C HIS A 11 18.29 6.85 6.15
N GLY A 12 17.19 7.57 5.94
CA GLY A 12 16.75 7.99 4.61
C GLY A 12 17.71 8.97 3.92
N ALA A 13 18.43 9.80 4.66
CA ALA A 13 19.44 10.70 4.09
C ALA A 13 20.65 9.91 3.56
N ALA A 14 21.17 8.99 4.36
CA ALA A 14 22.28 8.11 3.99
C ALA A 14 21.90 7.21 2.80
N TYR A 15 20.69 6.67 2.80
CA TYR A 15 20.18 5.85 1.69
C TYR A 15 20.12 6.66 0.38
N ARG A 16 19.59 7.90 0.42
CA ARG A 16 19.53 8.76 -0.77
C ARG A 16 20.91 9.12 -1.30
N ALA A 17 21.86 9.39 -0.41
CA ALA A 17 23.25 9.66 -0.79
C ALA A 17 23.90 8.44 -1.45
N HIS A 18 23.63 7.24 -0.92
CA HIS A 18 24.16 5.99 -1.46
C HIS A 18 23.57 5.63 -2.83
N VAL A 19 22.27 5.81 -3.02
CA VAL A 19 21.58 5.46 -4.29
C VAL A 19 21.82 6.53 -5.36
N GLY A 20 21.96 7.79 -4.97
CA GLY A 20 22.22 8.93 -5.87
C GLY A 20 21.16 9.04 -6.97
N ASP A 21 21.63 9.24 -8.21
CA ASP A 21 20.77 9.46 -9.39
C ASP A 21 19.94 8.24 -9.81
N ARG A 22 20.22 7.07 -9.24
CA ARG A 22 19.42 5.85 -9.48
C ARG A 22 18.06 5.87 -8.77
N LEU A 23 17.84 6.80 -7.85
CA LEU A 23 16.59 6.93 -7.14
C LEU A 23 15.53 7.63 -8.02
N LEU A 24 14.49 6.91 -8.40
CA LEU A 24 13.42 7.49 -9.19
C LEU A 24 12.66 8.56 -8.40
N PRO A 25 12.16 9.64 -9.06
CA PRO A 25 11.37 10.68 -8.40
C PRO A 25 10.16 10.15 -7.64
N SER A 26 9.49 9.11 -8.16
CA SER A 26 8.38 8.42 -7.50
C SER A 26 8.81 7.76 -6.19
N GLN A 27 9.96 7.11 -6.15
CA GLN A 27 10.51 6.48 -4.95
C GLN A 27 10.92 7.52 -3.91
N ALA A 28 11.57 8.61 -4.36
CA ALA A 28 11.93 9.72 -3.49
C ALA A 28 10.70 10.35 -2.83
N ARG A 29 9.59 10.49 -3.58
CA ARG A 29 8.31 10.95 -3.06
C ARG A 29 7.77 10.02 -1.99
N VAL A 30 7.73 8.69 -2.24
CA VAL A 30 7.28 7.70 -1.26
C VAL A 30 8.08 7.79 0.04
N LEU A 31 9.42 7.84 -0.04
CA LEU A 31 10.27 7.97 1.14
C LEU A 31 9.96 9.22 1.95
N ARG A 32 9.74 10.36 1.28
CA ARG A 32 9.37 11.61 1.93
C ARG A 32 7.99 11.51 2.60
N ASP A 33 7.00 10.96 1.91
CA ASP A 33 5.64 10.81 2.41
C ASP A 33 5.61 9.90 3.65
N LEU A 34 6.34 8.79 3.61
CA LEU A 34 6.43 7.87 4.75
C LEU A 34 7.15 8.51 5.94
N ALA A 35 8.25 9.22 5.70
CA ALA A 35 8.98 9.94 6.74
C ALA A 35 8.12 11.00 7.42
N GLY A 36 7.30 11.71 6.67
CA GLY A 36 6.38 12.74 7.15
C GLY A 36 5.07 12.23 7.75
N CYS A 37 4.81 10.92 7.68
CA CYS A 37 3.55 10.36 8.12
C CYS A 37 3.30 10.60 9.62
N ARG A 38 2.13 11.19 9.93
CA ARG A 38 1.72 11.56 11.30
C ARG A 38 2.74 12.46 12.01
N THR A 39 3.28 13.42 11.28
CA THR A 39 4.12 14.49 11.81
C THR A 39 3.57 15.85 11.38
N ALA A 40 4.17 16.93 11.87
CA ALA A 40 3.82 18.30 11.48
C ALA A 40 3.96 18.57 9.97
N TYR A 41 4.68 17.71 9.24
CA TYR A 41 4.90 17.84 7.79
C TYR A 41 3.60 17.88 6.98
N PHE A 42 2.61 17.07 7.34
CA PHE A 42 1.28 17.06 6.71
C PHE A 42 0.24 17.90 7.46
N GLY A 43 0.66 18.67 8.48
CA GLY A 43 -0.27 19.39 9.33
C GLY A 43 -1.08 18.47 10.24
N GLY A 44 -2.14 19.01 10.79
CA GLY A 44 -3.00 18.28 11.72
C GLY A 44 -4.27 19.04 12.01
N HIS A 45 -5.14 18.47 12.83
CA HIS A 45 -6.37 19.07 13.30
C HIS A 45 -6.54 18.83 14.79
N LEU A 46 -7.32 19.70 15.40
CA LEU A 46 -7.67 19.65 16.81
C LEU A 46 -9.15 19.29 16.92
N PRO A 47 -9.51 18.00 16.96
CA PRO A 47 -10.90 17.62 17.17
C PRO A 47 -11.35 18.04 18.55
N GLN A 48 -12.50 18.71 18.60
CA GLN A 48 -13.21 19.02 19.84
C GLN A 48 -14.29 17.97 20.03
N GLY A 49 -14.28 17.30 21.18
CA GLY A 49 -15.32 16.32 21.50
C GLY A 49 -16.61 17.02 21.91
N ASP A 50 -17.75 16.54 21.41
CA ASP A 50 -19.08 17.11 21.72
C ASP A 50 -19.47 16.94 23.21
N HIS A 51 -18.77 16.06 23.94
CA HIS A 51 -19.08 15.71 25.33
C HIS A 51 -17.91 15.88 26.30
N CYS A 52 -16.76 16.36 25.87
CA CYS A 52 -15.62 16.58 26.76
C CYS A 52 -14.73 17.72 26.21
N ASP A 53 -14.26 18.56 27.14
CA ASP A 53 -13.32 19.66 26.80
C ASP A 53 -11.90 19.20 26.47
N ARG A 54 -11.72 17.91 26.26
CA ARG A 54 -10.40 17.34 25.97
C ARG A 54 -10.07 17.53 24.51
N GLN A 55 -9.21 18.47 24.22
CA GLN A 55 -8.62 18.69 22.89
C GLN A 55 -7.37 17.83 22.74
N VAL A 56 -7.33 16.98 21.70
CA VAL A 56 -6.15 16.16 21.38
C VAL A 56 -5.73 16.45 19.95
N PHE A 57 -4.58 17.08 19.79
CA PHE A 57 -4.04 17.36 18.45
C PHE A 57 -3.71 16.05 17.70
N ARG A 58 -4.19 15.93 16.47
CA ARG A 58 -3.95 14.76 15.62
C ARG A 58 -3.29 15.17 14.33
N TYR A 59 -2.11 14.63 14.08
CA TYR A 59 -1.41 14.83 12.81
C TYR A 59 -2.06 14.01 11.68
N HIS A 60 -2.08 14.61 10.48
CA HIS A 60 -2.58 13.93 9.30
C HIS A 60 -1.69 12.77 8.88
N SER A 61 -2.31 11.76 8.27
CA SER A 61 -1.63 10.62 7.68
C SER A 61 -1.12 10.96 6.28
N CYS A 62 -0.08 10.25 5.81
CA CYS A 62 0.44 10.48 4.47
C CYS A 62 -0.47 9.95 3.34
N GLY A 63 -1.45 9.10 3.64
CA GLY A 63 -2.33 8.47 2.65
C GLY A 63 -1.60 7.60 1.60
N ASN A 64 -0.28 7.45 1.70
CA ASN A 64 0.50 6.71 0.73
C ASN A 64 0.25 5.21 0.87
N ARG A 65 -0.04 4.54 -0.26
CA ARG A 65 -0.35 3.09 -0.30
C ARG A 65 0.78 2.19 0.24
N HIS A 66 2.01 2.70 0.27
CA HIS A 66 3.16 1.96 0.80
C HIS A 66 3.35 2.15 2.31
N CYS A 67 2.51 2.98 2.95
CA CYS A 67 2.63 3.24 4.38
C CYS A 67 1.90 2.17 5.20
N PRO A 68 2.60 1.33 5.98
CA PRO A 68 1.96 0.29 6.77
C PRO A 68 1.03 0.87 7.85
N THR A 69 1.37 2.04 8.39
CA THR A 69 0.55 2.72 9.40
C THR A 69 -0.79 3.22 8.84
N CYS A 70 -0.82 3.66 7.58
CA CYS A 70 -2.05 4.15 6.94
C CYS A 70 -2.91 3.00 6.40
N HIS A 71 -2.28 1.93 5.90
CA HIS A 71 -2.98 0.83 5.25
C HIS A 71 -3.31 -0.34 6.18
N GLY A 72 -2.70 -0.46 7.35
CA GLY A 72 -2.98 -1.53 8.31
C GLY A 72 -4.47 -1.75 8.53
N PRO A 73 -5.24 -0.74 9.00
CA PRO A 73 -6.67 -0.88 9.24
C PRO A 73 -7.52 -1.20 8.00
N HIS A 74 -7.09 -0.76 6.83
CA HIS A 74 -7.73 -1.10 5.56
C HIS A 74 -7.50 -2.57 5.20
N THR A 75 -6.28 -3.05 5.36
CA THR A 75 -5.91 -4.43 5.10
C THR A 75 -6.65 -5.38 6.05
N GLU A 76 -6.75 -5.03 7.32
CA GLU A 76 -7.49 -5.82 8.31
C GLU A 76 -8.97 -5.96 7.94
N ARG A 77 -9.66 -4.86 7.66
CA ARG A 77 -11.07 -4.91 7.21
C ARG A 77 -11.26 -5.71 5.92
N TRP A 78 -10.35 -5.54 4.97
CA TRP A 78 -10.39 -6.32 3.73
C TRP A 78 -10.22 -7.81 4.01
N LEU A 79 -9.25 -8.19 4.86
CA LEU A 79 -9.04 -9.57 5.26
C LEU A 79 -10.25 -10.17 5.98
N GLU A 80 -10.89 -9.43 6.88
CA GLU A 80 -12.11 -9.85 7.55
C GLU A 80 -13.23 -10.12 6.54
N THR A 81 -13.44 -9.21 5.59
CA THR A 81 -14.42 -9.38 4.52
C THR A 81 -14.12 -10.61 3.66
N GLN A 82 -12.84 -10.80 3.27
CA GLN A 82 -12.46 -11.97 2.47
C GLN A 82 -12.64 -13.27 3.26
N ARG A 83 -12.27 -13.30 4.53
CA ARG A 83 -12.46 -14.48 5.40
C ARG A 83 -13.92 -14.88 5.53
N ALA A 84 -14.83 -13.90 5.62
CA ALA A 84 -16.27 -14.18 5.68
C ALA A 84 -16.83 -14.79 4.38
N GLN A 85 -16.15 -14.57 3.25
CA GLN A 85 -16.53 -15.10 1.93
C GLN A 85 -15.88 -16.46 1.62
N LEU A 86 -14.91 -16.90 2.42
CA LEU A 86 -14.25 -18.19 2.21
C LEU A 86 -15.21 -19.33 2.53
N LEU A 87 -15.29 -20.28 1.62
CA LEU A 87 -16.02 -21.53 1.85
C LEU A 87 -15.24 -22.44 2.83
N PRO A 88 -15.91 -23.25 3.63
CA PRO A 88 -15.26 -24.21 4.55
C PRO A 88 -14.70 -25.42 3.80
N CYS A 89 -13.75 -25.21 2.90
CA CYS A 89 -13.10 -26.22 2.11
C CYS A 89 -11.58 -25.97 2.03
N PRO A 90 -10.77 -27.00 1.74
CA PRO A 90 -9.35 -26.80 1.51
C PRO A 90 -9.08 -25.90 0.30
N TYR A 91 -8.17 -24.95 0.45
CA TYR A 91 -7.72 -24.06 -0.63
C TYR A 91 -6.30 -24.42 -1.05
N TYR A 92 -6.07 -24.46 -2.36
CA TYR A 92 -4.77 -24.72 -2.94
C TYR A 92 -4.35 -23.57 -3.84
N LEU A 93 -3.16 -23.04 -3.63
CA LEU A 93 -2.54 -22.09 -4.56
C LEU A 93 -1.82 -22.87 -5.65
N VAL A 94 -2.34 -22.84 -6.86
CA VAL A 94 -1.70 -23.47 -8.01
C VAL A 94 -1.03 -22.40 -8.87
N THR A 95 0.30 -22.50 -8.99
CA THR A 95 1.08 -21.55 -9.80
C THR A 95 1.52 -22.22 -11.09
N PHE A 96 1.08 -21.67 -12.21
CA PHE A 96 1.52 -22.10 -13.55
C PHE A 96 2.67 -21.21 -14.00
N THR A 97 3.81 -21.83 -14.34
CA THR A 97 4.94 -21.13 -14.93
C THR A 97 5.00 -21.45 -16.42
N ARG A 98 5.19 -20.40 -17.23
CA ARG A 98 5.37 -20.57 -18.66
C ARG A 98 6.86 -20.71 -18.98
N PRO A 99 7.25 -21.67 -19.82
CA PRO A 99 8.60 -21.76 -20.39
C PRO A 99 9.01 -20.43 -21.04
N ARG A 100 10.30 -20.11 -20.98
CA ARG A 100 10.83 -18.84 -21.46
C ARG A 100 10.50 -18.61 -22.94
N ASP A 101 10.52 -19.66 -23.74
CA ASP A 101 10.26 -19.65 -25.18
C ASP A 101 8.83 -19.28 -25.55
N LEU A 102 7.86 -19.55 -24.65
CA LEU A 102 6.46 -19.21 -24.84
C LEU A 102 6.11 -17.78 -24.37
N ARG A 103 7.00 -17.11 -23.64
CA ARG A 103 6.75 -15.73 -23.16
C ARG A 103 6.69 -14.71 -24.30
N ALA A 104 7.45 -14.90 -25.36
CA ALA A 104 7.45 -14.00 -26.51
C ALA A 104 6.13 -14.07 -27.29
N ARG A 105 5.55 -15.27 -27.45
CA ARG A 105 4.30 -15.48 -28.19
C ARG A 105 3.05 -14.94 -27.51
N SER A 106 3.04 -14.80 -26.18
CA SER A 106 1.85 -14.33 -25.48
C SER A 106 1.69 -12.82 -25.45
N ARG A 107 2.71 -12.05 -25.82
CA ARG A 107 2.59 -10.59 -25.98
C ARG A 107 1.84 -10.18 -27.26
N THR A 108 1.70 -11.09 -28.20
CA THR A 108 1.02 -10.86 -29.48
C THR A 108 -0.46 -11.30 -29.45
N SER A 109 -0.91 -11.93 -28.38
CA SER A 109 -2.27 -12.45 -28.22
C SER A 109 -3.11 -11.64 -27.24
N GLU A 110 -2.86 -10.34 -27.18
CA GLU A 110 -3.79 -9.43 -26.51
C GLU A 110 -4.95 -9.13 -27.47
N MET A 111 -6.15 -9.28 -26.91
CA MET A 111 -7.46 -8.97 -27.47
C MET A 111 -8.20 -10.10 -28.21
N VAL A 112 -8.56 -11.12 -27.46
CA VAL A 112 -9.87 -11.74 -27.68
C VAL A 112 -10.55 -11.77 -26.31
N SER A 113 -11.36 -10.76 -26.04
CA SER A 113 -12.33 -10.80 -24.95
C SER A 113 -13.43 -11.78 -25.34
N PRO A 114 -13.66 -12.89 -24.61
CA PRO A 114 -14.88 -13.65 -24.78
C PRO A 114 -16.02 -12.84 -24.17
N SER A 115 -16.84 -12.22 -25.00
CA SER A 115 -18.16 -11.73 -24.59
C SER A 115 -19.00 -12.95 -24.23
N LEU A 116 -19.09 -13.24 -22.94
CA LEU A 116 -20.09 -14.17 -22.42
C LEU A 116 -21.44 -13.49 -22.51
N ASN A 117 -22.13 -13.77 -23.61
CA ASN A 117 -23.52 -13.45 -23.79
C ASN A 117 -24.34 -14.49 -23.01
N VAL A 118 -24.73 -14.17 -21.79
CA VAL A 118 -25.70 -14.95 -21.02
C VAL A 118 -27.07 -14.41 -21.42
N SER A 119 -27.72 -15.07 -22.36
CA SER A 119 -29.15 -14.91 -22.59
C SER A 119 -29.91 -15.78 -21.62
N ALA A 120 -30.92 -15.19 -21.01
CA ALA A 120 -31.84 -15.68 -20.00
C ALA A 120 -32.49 -17.02 -20.27
#